data_a78ce1e32d3ad8e4c74796601de81569
#
_entry.id   a78ce1e32d3ad8e4c74796601de81569
#
_cell.length_a   1.000
_cell.length_b   1.000
_cell.length_c   1.000
_cell.angle_alpha   90.00
_cell.angle_beta   90.00
_cell.angle_gamma   90.00
#
_symmetry.space_group_name_H-M   'P 1'
#
loop_
_entity.id
_entity.type
_entity.pdbx_description
1 polymer ?
#
loop_
_entity_poly.entity_id
_entity_poly.type
_entity_poly.pdbx_seq_one_letter_code
_entity_poly.pdbx_strand_id
1 'polypeptide(L)'
;VGEGSDVTESQQAFDQVNLTPKTIGATTDYTRKLLLQTSISVETMVRNDIAKQIALALDTAAIYGSGSSNQPTGITNTTGIGTATITGVGTFPELIAMETDVAVANADQGALKYIVNATARGGLKSVKKDAGSGEFVFANNEINGYPVIVSNQLTNNDCLFGDFSQLIAAFWSGLDITVDPFAMSKSGSVRIVALQDVDFGVKQPTAFCLGT
;
A
#
# COMPACT_ATOMS: atom_id res chain seq x y z
N VAL A 1 24.52 -33.50 14.59
CA VAL A 1 25.37 -33.45 15.77
C VAL A 1 26.01 -34.82 15.89
N GLY A 2 27.35 -34.90 15.91
CA GLY A 2 28.06 -36.15 16.10
C GLY A 2 27.92 -36.66 17.55
N GLU A 3 28.14 -37.96 17.75
CA GLU A 3 28.08 -38.56 19.08
C GLU A 3 29.11 -37.87 20.01
N GLY A 4 28.62 -37.26 21.10
CA GLY A 4 29.47 -36.52 22.05
C GLY A 4 29.73 -35.04 21.71
N SER A 5 29.08 -34.49 20.69
CA SER A 5 29.15 -33.05 20.38
C SER A 5 27.94 -32.30 20.95
N ASP A 6 28.18 -31.12 21.51
CA ASP A 6 27.11 -30.28 22.02
C ASP A 6 26.26 -29.71 20.87
N VAL A 7 24.96 -29.54 21.11
CA VAL A 7 24.06 -28.84 20.22
C VAL A 7 24.35 -27.35 20.30
N THR A 8 24.49 -26.68 19.14
CA THR A 8 24.70 -25.24 19.11
C THR A 8 23.48 -24.54 19.72
N GLU A 9 23.69 -23.79 20.80
CA GLU A 9 22.63 -22.98 21.40
C GLU A 9 22.24 -21.85 20.44
N SER A 10 20.96 -21.72 20.20
CA SER A 10 20.37 -20.60 19.45
C SER A 10 19.34 -19.93 20.34
N GLN A 11 19.53 -18.65 20.60
CA GLN A 11 18.54 -17.83 21.35
C GLN A 11 17.60 -17.14 20.39
N GLN A 12 16.32 -17.16 20.72
CA GLN A 12 15.32 -16.36 20.02
C GLN A 12 15.51 -14.88 20.36
N ALA A 13 15.62 -14.03 19.32
CA ALA A 13 15.55 -12.58 19.45
C ALA A 13 14.09 -12.15 19.22
N PHE A 14 13.59 -11.29 20.11
CA PHE A 14 12.27 -10.68 19.97
C PHE A 14 12.44 -9.20 19.69
N ASP A 15 11.74 -8.71 18.68
CA ASP A 15 11.67 -7.29 18.38
C ASP A 15 10.23 -6.79 18.54
N GLN A 16 10.05 -5.49 18.69
CA GLN A 16 8.77 -4.87 18.95
C GLN A 16 8.46 -3.80 17.90
N VAL A 17 7.32 -3.93 17.23
CA VAL A 17 6.79 -2.89 16.35
C VAL A 17 5.97 -1.91 17.19
N ASN A 18 6.44 -0.68 17.33
CA ASN A 18 5.72 0.39 18.03
C ASN A 18 4.91 1.22 17.02
N LEU A 19 3.61 1.32 17.28
CA LEU A 19 2.68 2.12 16.48
C LEU A 19 2.18 3.29 17.29
N THR A 20 2.11 4.47 16.67
CA THR A 20 1.63 5.70 17.28
C THR A 20 0.58 6.37 16.40
N PRO A 21 -0.54 6.87 16.96
CA PRO A 21 -1.59 7.47 16.14
C PRO A 21 -1.07 8.67 15.36
N LYS A 22 -1.34 8.66 14.06
CA LYS A 22 -1.02 9.73 13.11
C LYS A 22 -2.26 10.07 12.35
N THR A 23 -2.61 11.35 12.29
CA THR A 23 -3.89 11.79 11.73
C THR A 23 -3.78 12.06 10.24
N ILE A 24 -4.59 11.38 9.45
CA ILE A 24 -4.83 11.68 8.04
C ILE A 24 -6.13 12.47 7.95
N GLY A 25 -6.12 13.59 7.23
CA GLY A 25 -7.28 14.46 7.09
C GLY A 25 -7.54 14.89 5.67
N ALA A 26 -8.80 15.11 5.35
CA ALA A 26 -9.27 15.72 4.12
C ALA A 26 -10.32 16.78 4.42
N THR A 27 -10.33 17.85 3.63
CA THR A 27 -11.34 18.90 3.76
C THR A 27 -11.87 19.29 2.38
N THR A 28 -13.16 19.60 2.34
CA THR A 28 -13.80 20.15 1.14
C THR A 28 -14.85 21.18 1.51
N ASP A 29 -15.03 22.16 0.65
CA ASP A 29 -16.02 23.22 0.83
C ASP A 29 -17.04 23.16 -0.30
N TYR A 30 -18.33 23.35 0.02
CA TYR A 30 -19.38 23.48 -0.97
C TYR A 30 -20.27 24.67 -0.67
N THR A 31 -20.81 25.29 -1.72
CA THR A 31 -21.61 26.50 -1.57
C THR A 31 -23.06 26.15 -1.19
N ARG A 32 -23.69 26.98 -0.38
CA ARG A 32 -25.11 26.88 -0.04
C ARG A 32 -26.02 26.89 -1.29
N LYS A 33 -25.60 27.60 -2.34
CA LYS A 33 -26.32 27.65 -3.60
C LYS A 33 -26.42 26.28 -4.27
N LEU A 34 -25.35 25.50 -4.20
CA LEU A 34 -25.31 24.12 -4.70
C LEU A 34 -26.32 23.23 -3.97
N LEU A 35 -26.42 23.35 -2.64
CA LEU A 35 -27.41 22.61 -1.85
C LEU A 35 -28.85 22.92 -2.21
N LEU A 36 -29.14 24.18 -2.56
CA LEU A 36 -30.51 24.64 -2.88
C LEU A 36 -30.92 24.29 -4.30
N GLN A 37 -29.98 24.12 -5.22
CA GLN A 37 -30.26 23.93 -6.65
C GLN A 37 -30.28 22.46 -7.09
N THR A 38 -29.80 21.54 -6.26
CA THR A 38 -29.74 20.13 -6.61
C THR A 38 -30.87 19.32 -5.96
N SER A 39 -31.48 18.45 -6.76
CA SER A 39 -32.48 17.47 -6.32
C SER A 39 -31.87 16.23 -5.64
N ILE A 40 -30.54 16.08 -5.73
CA ILE A 40 -29.78 14.96 -5.16
C ILE A 40 -29.17 15.42 -3.83
N SER A 41 -29.07 14.53 -2.86
CA SER A 41 -28.38 14.80 -1.60
C SER A 41 -26.88 15.02 -1.85
N VAL A 42 -26.49 16.26 -2.14
CA VAL A 42 -25.10 16.70 -2.35
C VAL A 42 -24.24 16.36 -1.14
N GLU A 43 -24.78 16.48 0.06
CA GLU A 43 -24.08 16.16 1.28
C GLU A 43 -23.63 14.69 1.31
N THR A 44 -24.52 13.76 0.96
CA THR A 44 -24.19 12.33 0.90
C THR A 44 -23.14 12.04 -0.18
N MET A 45 -23.24 12.69 -1.33
CA MET A 45 -22.26 12.56 -2.41
C MET A 45 -20.88 13.05 -1.97
N VAL A 46 -20.80 14.22 -1.35
CA VAL A 46 -19.55 14.81 -0.86
C VAL A 46 -18.94 13.97 0.25
N ARG A 47 -19.75 13.45 1.20
CA ARG A 47 -19.27 12.53 2.24
C ARG A 47 -18.64 11.26 1.65
N ASN A 48 -19.27 10.67 0.64
CA ASN A 48 -18.75 9.50 -0.05
C ASN A 48 -17.45 9.82 -0.81
N ASP A 49 -17.34 10.98 -1.42
CA ASP A 49 -16.13 11.36 -2.15
C ASP A 49 -14.96 11.64 -1.21
N ILE A 50 -15.20 12.29 -0.07
CA ILE A 50 -14.18 12.45 0.98
C ILE A 50 -13.72 11.09 1.51
N ALA A 51 -14.65 10.17 1.80
CA ALA A 51 -14.29 8.83 2.26
C ALA A 51 -13.39 8.09 1.26
N LYS A 52 -13.67 8.21 -0.05
CA LYS A 52 -12.80 7.67 -1.11
C LYS A 52 -11.41 8.32 -1.13
N GLN A 53 -11.34 9.64 -0.98
CA GLN A 53 -10.07 10.36 -0.95
C GLN A 53 -9.21 9.95 0.25
N ILE A 54 -9.82 9.76 1.42
CA ILE A 54 -9.12 9.25 2.60
C ILE A 54 -8.63 7.82 2.37
N ALA A 55 -9.45 6.94 1.78
CA ALA A 55 -9.02 5.58 1.45
C ALA A 55 -7.80 5.58 0.50
N LEU A 56 -7.79 6.44 -0.53
CA LEU A 56 -6.63 6.58 -1.43
C LEU A 56 -5.40 7.14 -0.70
N ALA A 57 -5.59 8.08 0.23
CA ALA A 57 -4.51 8.62 1.04
C ALA A 57 -3.92 7.57 2.00
N LEU A 58 -4.79 6.71 2.58
CA LEU A 58 -4.38 5.58 3.41
C LEU A 58 -3.55 4.58 2.61
N ASP A 59 -3.98 4.20 1.40
CA ASP A 59 -3.23 3.31 0.52
C ASP A 59 -1.85 3.88 0.18
N THR A 60 -1.80 5.18 -0.15
CA THR A 60 -0.53 5.87 -0.43
C THR A 60 0.37 5.89 0.80
N ALA A 61 -0.18 6.18 1.98
CA ALA A 61 0.57 6.20 3.23
C ALA A 61 1.07 4.81 3.63
N ALA A 62 0.28 3.75 3.40
CA ALA A 62 0.68 2.37 3.65
C ALA A 62 1.85 1.93 2.77
N ILE A 63 1.93 2.42 1.52
CA ILE A 63 2.99 2.07 0.58
C ILE A 63 4.20 2.99 0.76
N TYR A 64 4.02 4.32 0.65
CA TYR A 64 5.09 5.31 0.55
C TYR A 64 5.22 6.25 1.76
N GLY A 65 4.47 6.05 2.82
CA GLY A 65 4.56 6.92 4.00
C GLY A 65 5.99 7.11 4.47
N SER A 66 6.38 8.36 4.72
CA SER A 66 7.78 8.72 4.99
C SER A 66 8.27 8.39 6.41
N GLY A 67 7.35 8.10 7.35
CA GLY A 67 7.67 7.93 8.77
C GLY A 67 8.11 9.22 9.47
N SER A 68 8.12 10.36 8.77
CA SER A 68 8.52 11.68 9.29
C SER A 68 7.35 12.67 9.22
N SER A 69 7.49 13.82 9.90
CA SER A 69 6.47 14.89 9.86
C SER A 69 5.05 14.43 10.17
N ASN A 70 4.92 13.55 11.16
CA ASN A 70 3.63 12.96 11.57
C ASN A 70 2.94 12.09 10.50
N GLN A 71 3.70 11.56 9.55
CA GLN A 71 3.21 10.57 8.58
C GLN A 71 3.51 9.13 9.04
N PRO A 72 2.65 8.16 8.73
CA PRO A 72 2.96 6.74 8.92
C PRO A 72 4.22 6.33 8.15
N THR A 73 4.89 5.26 8.61
CA THR A 73 5.96 4.63 7.83
C THR A 73 5.34 3.62 6.89
N GLY A 74 5.47 3.85 5.59
CA GLY A 74 5.01 2.92 4.56
C GLY A 74 5.96 1.74 4.36
N ILE A 75 5.48 0.72 3.66
CA ILE A 75 6.26 -0.50 3.38
C ILE A 75 7.60 -0.12 2.73
N THR A 76 7.59 0.73 1.71
CA THR A 76 8.79 1.09 0.92
C THR A 76 9.86 1.84 1.72
N ASN A 77 9.47 2.51 2.80
CA ASN A 77 10.38 3.25 3.69
C ASN A 77 10.71 2.48 4.97
N THR A 78 10.24 1.25 5.10
CA THR A 78 10.60 0.37 6.23
C THR A 78 12.02 -0.15 6.02
N THR A 79 12.88 -0.01 7.05
CA THR A 79 14.25 -0.51 6.98
C THR A 79 14.28 -2.02 6.90
N GLY A 80 15.06 -2.56 5.96
CA GLY A 80 15.28 -4.01 5.82
C GLY A 80 14.36 -4.71 4.81
N ILE A 81 13.57 -3.96 4.02
CA ILE A 81 12.89 -4.54 2.84
C ILE A 81 13.90 -4.88 1.74
N GLY A 82 13.59 -5.90 0.95
CA GLY A 82 14.32 -6.24 -0.27
C GLY A 82 14.14 -5.16 -1.36
N THR A 83 15.13 -5.04 -2.22
CA THR A 83 15.06 -4.14 -3.39
C THR A 83 15.56 -4.84 -4.64
N ALA A 84 14.85 -4.70 -5.75
CA ALA A 84 15.23 -5.21 -7.06
C ALA A 84 15.18 -4.10 -8.10
N THR A 85 16.11 -4.14 -9.07
CA THR A 85 16.06 -3.21 -10.21
C THR A 85 15.10 -3.74 -11.25
N ILE A 86 14.16 -2.89 -11.70
CA ILE A 86 13.19 -3.20 -12.75
C ILE A 86 13.42 -2.26 -13.93
N THR A 87 13.51 -2.84 -15.12
CA THR A 87 13.65 -2.10 -16.37
C THR A 87 12.30 -1.88 -17.02
N GLY A 88 11.84 -0.65 -17.10
CA GLY A 88 10.56 -0.30 -17.69
C GLY A 88 9.38 -0.81 -16.85
N VAL A 89 8.58 -1.73 -17.40
CA VAL A 89 7.46 -2.37 -16.68
C VAL A 89 7.84 -3.69 -16.00
N GLY A 90 9.10 -4.09 -16.14
CA GLY A 90 9.65 -5.33 -15.63
C GLY A 90 9.70 -6.45 -16.67
N THR A 91 10.79 -7.19 -16.63
CA THR A 91 10.97 -8.44 -17.39
C THR A 91 10.71 -9.64 -16.48
N PHE A 92 10.45 -10.80 -17.06
CA PHE A 92 10.18 -12.01 -16.30
C PHE A 92 11.32 -12.38 -15.32
N PRO A 93 12.61 -12.34 -15.70
CA PRO A 93 13.72 -12.59 -14.77
C PRO A 93 13.80 -11.59 -13.62
N GLU A 94 13.48 -10.31 -13.84
CA GLU A 94 13.50 -9.27 -12.80
C GLU A 94 12.41 -9.52 -11.75
N LEU A 95 11.22 -9.95 -12.19
CA LEU A 95 10.14 -10.31 -11.28
C LEU A 95 10.47 -11.57 -10.47
N ILE A 96 11.08 -12.60 -11.10
CA ILE A 96 11.58 -13.79 -10.38
C ILE A 96 12.65 -13.40 -9.35
N ALA A 97 13.49 -12.41 -9.63
CA ALA A 97 14.50 -11.94 -8.67
C ALA A 97 13.84 -11.40 -7.38
N MET A 98 12.70 -10.69 -7.50
CA MET A 98 11.94 -10.22 -6.33
C MET A 98 11.39 -11.40 -5.50
N GLU A 99 10.84 -12.43 -6.17
CA GLU A 99 10.34 -13.64 -5.51
C GLU A 99 11.47 -14.36 -4.79
N THR A 100 12.62 -14.47 -5.46
CA THR A 100 13.81 -15.14 -4.91
C THR A 100 14.36 -14.43 -3.68
N ASP A 101 14.34 -13.09 -3.66
CA ASP A 101 14.79 -12.29 -2.53
C ASP A 101 13.97 -12.59 -1.27
N VAL A 102 12.65 -12.62 -1.40
CA VAL A 102 11.74 -12.99 -0.30
C VAL A 102 11.90 -14.45 0.11
N ALA A 103 12.08 -15.37 -0.85
CA ALA A 103 12.26 -16.80 -0.56
C ALA A 103 13.58 -17.08 0.16
N VAL A 104 14.68 -16.42 -0.23
CA VAL A 104 15.99 -16.56 0.46
C VAL A 104 15.91 -16.10 1.92
N ALA A 105 15.06 -15.13 2.21
CA ALA A 105 14.79 -14.68 3.57
C ALA A 105 13.86 -15.64 4.36
N ASN A 106 13.44 -16.76 3.78
CA ASN A 106 12.46 -17.71 4.35
C ASN A 106 11.12 -17.03 4.72
N ALA A 107 10.69 -16.06 3.93
CA ALA A 107 9.51 -15.25 4.18
C ALA A 107 8.37 -15.52 3.16
N ASP A 108 8.44 -16.63 2.43
CA ASP A 108 7.54 -17.02 1.33
C ASP A 108 6.33 -17.89 1.77
N GLN A 109 6.00 -17.90 3.06
CA GLN A 109 5.00 -18.83 3.61
C GLN A 109 3.60 -18.23 3.79
N GLY A 110 3.39 -16.98 3.45
CA GLY A 110 2.16 -16.25 3.73
C GLY A 110 1.29 -15.97 2.50
N ALA A 111 0.56 -14.89 2.56
CA ALA A 111 -0.33 -14.41 1.48
C ALA A 111 0.44 -13.53 0.48
N LEU A 112 1.34 -14.14 -0.27
CA LEU A 112 2.18 -13.46 -1.25
C LEU A 112 1.35 -12.89 -2.41
N LYS A 113 1.61 -11.64 -2.75
CA LYS A 113 0.93 -10.93 -3.84
C LYS A 113 1.86 -9.90 -4.47
N TYR A 114 1.57 -9.60 -5.73
CA TYR A 114 2.12 -8.44 -6.40
C TYR A 114 1.18 -7.25 -6.29
N ILE A 115 1.72 -6.05 -6.09
CA ILE A 115 1.00 -4.79 -6.31
C ILE A 115 1.72 -4.06 -7.44
N VAL A 116 0.97 -3.68 -8.47
CA VAL A 116 1.46 -2.92 -9.62
C VAL A 116 0.47 -1.81 -9.96
N ASN A 117 0.90 -0.79 -10.68
CA ASN A 117 -0.02 0.21 -11.19
C ASN A 117 -0.71 -0.25 -12.49
N ALA A 118 -1.72 0.50 -12.93
CA ALA A 118 -2.46 0.17 -14.15
C ALA A 118 -1.59 0.21 -15.43
N THR A 119 -0.59 1.11 -15.47
CA THR A 119 0.36 1.23 -16.60
C THR A 119 1.27 0.01 -16.65
N ALA A 120 1.88 -0.35 -15.53
CA ALA A 120 2.73 -1.55 -15.44
C ALA A 120 1.95 -2.82 -15.78
N ARG A 121 0.71 -2.98 -15.26
CA ARG A 121 -0.17 -4.09 -15.64
C ARG A 121 -0.41 -4.16 -17.15
N GLY A 122 -0.66 -3.00 -17.79
CA GLY A 122 -0.86 -2.93 -19.24
C GLY A 122 0.38 -3.38 -20.00
N GLY A 123 1.55 -2.93 -19.59
CA GLY A 123 2.83 -3.34 -20.17
C GLY A 123 3.13 -4.83 -19.98
N LEU A 124 2.96 -5.36 -18.77
CA LEU A 124 3.22 -6.77 -18.44
C LEU A 124 2.35 -7.75 -19.24
N LYS A 125 1.16 -7.33 -19.68
CA LYS A 125 0.32 -8.11 -20.62
C LYS A 125 0.91 -8.26 -22.01
N SER A 126 1.86 -7.40 -22.40
CA SER A 126 2.54 -7.45 -23.69
C SER A 126 3.94 -8.06 -23.61
N VAL A 127 4.52 -8.16 -22.40
CA VAL A 127 5.83 -8.76 -22.17
C VAL A 127 5.71 -10.28 -22.20
N LYS A 128 6.52 -10.94 -23.03
CA LYS A 128 6.62 -12.40 -23.07
C LYS A 128 7.60 -12.89 -22.01
N LYS A 129 7.38 -14.10 -21.49
CA LYS A 129 8.29 -14.73 -20.53
C LYS A 129 9.69 -14.94 -21.12
N ASP A 130 9.74 -15.37 -22.38
CA ASP A 130 10.97 -15.46 -23.17
C ASP A 130 10.69 -15.20 -24.66
N ALA A 131 11.75 -15.05 -25.46
CA ALA A 131 11.64 -14.73 -26.88
C ALA A 131 11.01 -15.87 -27.73
N GLY A 132 11.01 -17.10 -27.23
CA GLY A 132 10.50 -18.30 -27.92
C GLY A 132 9.11 -18.74 -27.44
N SER A 133 8.68 -18.29 -26.27
CA SER A 133 7.40 -18.71 -25.70
C SER A 133 6.24 -17.87 -26.27
N GLY A 134 5.08 -18.49 -26.38
CA GLY A 134 3.82 -17.79 -26.63
C GLY A 134 3.19 -17.22 -25.36
N GLU A 135 3.83 -17.38 -24.18
CA GLU A 135 3.28 -17.02 -22.89
C GLU A 135 3.66 -15.60 -22.50
N PHE A 136 2.69 -14.87 -21.94
CA PHE A 136 2.91 -13.54 -21.37
C PHE A 136 3.20 -13.62 -19.88
N VAL A 137 3.93 -12.63 -19.36
CA VAL A 137 4.27 -12.52 -17.93
C VAL A 137 3.01 -12.36 -17.09
N PHE A 138 2.07 -11.53 -17.54
CA PHE A 138 0.79 -11.32 -16.87
C PHE A 138 -0.32 -12.08 -17.59
N ALA A 139 -0.86 -13.10 -16.94
CA ALA A 139 -2.00 -13.88 -17.42
C ALA A 139 -2.97 -14.18 -16.25
N ASN A 140 -4.25 -14.29 -16.51
CA ASN A 140 -5.29 -14.66 -15.53
C ASN A 140 -5.31 -13.81 -14.24
N ASN A 141 -4.86 -12.57 -14.29
CA ASN A 141 -4.67 -11.68 -13.14
C ASN A 141 -3.58 -12.15 -12.16
N GLU A 142 -2.60 -12.88 -12.66
CA GLU A 142 -1.47 -13.43 -11.93
C GLU A 142 -0.15 -13.15 -12.65
N ILE A 143 0.92 -13.08 -11.87
CA ILE A 143 2.30 -13.11 -12.32
C ILE A 143 2.94 -14.33 -11.65
N ASN A 144 3.46 -15.24 -12.46
CA ASN A 144 4.15 -16.47 -12.00
C ASN A 144 3.35 -17.29 -10.94
N GLY A 145 2.00 -17.28 -11.04
CA GLY A 145 1.13 -17.99 -10.08
C GLY A 145 0.77 -17.19 -8.82
N TYR A 146 1.29 -15.98 -8.67
CA TYR A 146 0.91 -15.08 -7.57
C TYR A 146 -0.14 -14.06 -8.03
N PRO A 147 -1.19 -13.82 -7.22
CA PRO A 147 -2.24 -12.87 -7.56
C PRO A 147 -1.71 -11.44 -7.58
N VAL A 148 -2.24 -10.65 -8.53
CA VAL A 148 -1.84 -9.24 -8.72
C VAL A 148 -2.96 -8.32 -8.29
N ILE A 149 -2.63 -7.37 -7.42
CA ILE A 149 -3.48 -6.24 -7.06
C ILE A 149 -3.04 -5.02 -7.87
N VAL A 150 -4.01 -4.31 -8.44
CA VAL A 150 -3.72 -3.09 -9.19
C VAL A 150 -4.08 -1.89 -8.35
N SER A 151 -3.09 -1.04 -8.06
CA SER A 151 -3.28 0.22 -7.36
C SER A 151 -2.54 1.35 -8.08
N ASN A 152 -3.29 2.39 -8.44
CA ASN A 152 -2.70 3.59 -9.04
C ASN A 152 -1.96 4.48 -8.02
N GLN A 153 -1.93 4.08 -6.76
CA GLN A 153 -1.12 4.72 -5.72
C GLN A 153 0.36 4.32 -5.80
N LEU A 154 0.68 3.24 -6.54
CA LEU A 154 2.07 2.96 -6.89
C LEU A 154 2.57 3.91 -7.98
N THR A 155 3.83 4.36 -7.82
CA THR A 155 4.55 5.13 -8.84
C THR A 155 4.69 4.30 -10.13
N ASN A 156 4.78 4.96 -11.27
CA ASN A 156 4.97 4.27 -12.54
C ASN A 156 6.25 3.44 -12.50
N ASN A 157 6.15 2.20 -12.96
CA ASN A 157 7.19 1.19 -13.00
C ASN A 157 7.58 0.55 -11.67
N ASP A 158 7.13 1.07 -10.53
CA ASP A 158 7.32 0.37 -9.26
C ASP A 158 6.47 -0.89 -9.22
N CYS A 159 7.04 -1.94 -8.65
CA CYS A 159 6.37 -3.20 -8.39
C CYS A 159 6.67 -3.60 -6.94
N LEU A 160 5.65 -3.89 -6.17
CA LEU A 160 5.80 -4.36 -4.81
C LEU A 160 5.39 -5.83 -4.73
N PHE A 161 6.27 -6.69 -4.27
CA PHE A 161 6.00 -8.10 -4.00
C PHE A 161 6.20 -8.40 -2.53
N GLY A 162 5.36 -9.21 -1.94
CA GLY A 162 5.56 -9.63 -0.55
C GLY A 162 4.35 -10.29 0.09
N ASP A 163 4.55 -10.66 1.36
CA ASP A 163 3.52 -11.22 2.23
C ASP A 163 2.79 -10.13 3.00
N PHE A 164 1.59 -9.80 2.54
CA PHE A 164 0.76 -8.76 3.16
C PHE A 164 0.17 -9.16 4.52
N SER A 165 0.31 -10.40 4.96
CA SER A 165 -0.05 -10.79 6.33
C SER A 165 0.92 -10.24 7.39
N GLN A 166 2.12 -9.81 6.96
CA GLN A 166 3.12 -9.18 7.81
C GLN A 166 2.92 -7.67 7.98
N LEU A 167 1.99 -7.07 7.23
CA LEU A 167 1.61 -5.66 7.38
C LEU A 167 0.55 -5.52 8.47
N ILE A 168 0.81 -4.67 9.46
CA ILE A 168 -0.16 -4.25 10.48
C ILE A 168 -0.69 -2.88 10.10
N ALA A 169 -2.01 -2.75 10.03
CA ALA A 169 -2.69 -1.47 9.97
C ALA A 169 -3.44 -1.26 11.29
N ALA A 170 -3.04 -0.27 12.07
CA ALA A 170 -3.67 0.07 13.33
C ALA A 170 -4.53 1.33 13.16
N PHE A 171 -5.79 1.23 13.56
CA PHE A 171 -6.75 2.33 13.54
C PHE A 171 -7.16 2.62 14.98
N TRP A 172 -6.97 3.89 15.43
CA TRP A 172 -7.38 4.33 16.76
C TRP A 172 -8.79 4.90 16.78
N SER A 173 -9.25 5.41 15.63
CA SER A 173 -10.62 5.93 15.46
C SER A 173 -11.25 5.40 14.19
N GLY A 174 -12.59 5.44 14.12
CA GLY A 174 -13.29 5.38 12.83
C GLY A 174 -13.07 6.66 12.04
N LEU A 175 -13.58 6.71 10.81
CA LEU A 175 -13.61 7.94 10.01
C LEU A 175 -14.56 8.94 10.67
N ASP A 176 -14.00 10.04 11.21
CA ASP A 176 -14.77 11.14 11.77
C ASP A 176 -15.03 12.19 10.68
N ILE A 177 -16.29 12.45 10.39
CA ILE A 177 -16.71 13.43 9.39
C ILE A 177 -17.52 14.52 10.08
N THR A 178 -16.94 15.71 10.20
CA THR A 178 -17.55 16.89 10.81
C THR A 178 -18.00 17.86 9.72
N VAL A 179 -19.24 18.35 9.81
CA VAL A 179 -19.79 19.39 8.95
C VAL A 179 -19.77 20.69 9.71
N ASP A 180 -19.01 21.68 9.23
CA ASP A 180 -18.92 23.02 9.83
C ASP A 180 -19.56 24.08 8.94
N PRO A 181 -20.78 24.56 9.27
CA PRO A 181 -21.46 25.62 8.55
C PRO A 181 -20.94 27.02 8.91
N PHE A 182 -20.11 27.16 9.95
CA PHE A 182 -19.70 28.45 10.47
C PHE A 182 -18.34 28.93 9.96
N ALA A 183 -17.41 28.02 9.71
CA ALA A 183 -16.04 28.35 9.28
C ALA A 183 -16.00 29.22 8.02
N MET A 184 -16.96 29.03 7.10
CA MET A 184 -17.03 29.74 5.82
C MET A 184 -18.30 30.59 5.69
N SER A 185 -18.84 31.11 6.80
CA SER A 185 -20.10 31.85 6.84
C SER A 185 -20.07 33.11 5.99
N LYS A 186 -18.92 33.79 5.85
CA LYS A 186 -18.77 34.98 5.00
C LYS A 186 -18.94 34.71 3.50
N SER A 187 -18.54 33.51 3.04
CA SER A 187 -18.67 33.10 1.65
C SER A 187 -19.99 32.35 1.36
N GLY A 188 -20.78 32.06 2.40
CA GLY A 188 -21.99 31.25 2.29
C GLY A 188 -21.69 29.80 1.89
N SER A 189 -20.51 29.29 2.27
CA SER A 189 -20.09 27.91 2.03
C SER A 189 -20.12 27.11 3.33
N VAL A 190 -20.25 25.80 3.20
CA VAL A 190 -20.19 24.81 4.30
C VAL A 190 -18.94 23.99 4.12
N ARG A 191 -18.17 23.82 5.18
CA ARG A 191 -16.96 23.00 5.19
C ARG A 191 -17.25 21.61 5.74
N ILE A 192 -16.74 20.59 5.06
CA ILE A 192 -16.67 19.23 5.59
C ILE A 192 -15.20 18.91 5.87
N VAL A 193 -14.93 18.44 7.07
CA VAL A 193 -13.63 17.97 7.52
C VAL A 193 -13.77 16.50 7.87
N ALA A 194 -12.88 15.67 7.36
CA ALA A 194 -12.79 14.28 7.72
C ALA A 194 -11.41 13.97 8.26
N LEU A 195 -11.35 13.28 9.39
CA LEU A 195 -10.14 12.91 10.10
C LEU A 195 -10.14 11.41 10.40
N GLN A 196 -8.96 10.79 10.35
CA GLN A 196 -8.75 9.40 10.73
C GLN A 196 -7.37 9.21 11.32
N ASP A 197 -7.30 8.54 12.47
CA ASP A 197 -6.05 8.21 13.12
C ASP A 197 -5.62 6.79 12.77
N VAL A 198 -4.44 6.67 12.15
CA VAL A 198 -3.90 5.41 11.65
C VAL A 198 -2.39 5.37 11.77
N ASP A 199 -1.82 4.19 11.91
CA ASP A 199 -0.40 3.93 11.68
C ASP A 199 -0.21 2.56 11.04
N PHE A 200 0.92 2.40 10.35
CA PHE A 200 1.31 1.16 9.71
C PHE A 200 2.61 0.64 10.28
N GLY A 201 2.74 -0.68 10.33
CA GLY A 201 3.97 -1.32 10.74
C GLY A 201 4.17 -2.65 10.05
N VAL A 202 5.40 -3.00 9.74
CA VAL A 202 5.79 -4.26 9.10
C VAL A 202 6.45 -5.14 10.16
N LYS A 203 5.91 -6.35 10.37
CA LYS A 203 6.47 -7.31 11.34
C LYS A 203 7.79 -7.90 10.85
N GLN A 204 7.82 -8.28 9.57
CA GLN A 204 8.99 -8.88 8.94
C GLN A 204 9.32 -8.12 7.65
N PRO A 205 10.26 -7.17 7.70
CA PRO A 205 10.61 -6.36 6.53
C PRO A 205 11.10 -7.18 5.33
N THR A 206 11.86 -8.24 5.59
CA THR A 206 12.39 -9.16 4.55
C THR A 206 11.31 -9.94 3.80
N ALA A 207 10.04 -9.87 4.26
CA ALA A 207 8.89 -10.45 3.55
C ALA A 207 8.38 -9.57 2.41
N PHE A 208 9.00 -8.41 2.18
CA PHE A 208 8.66 -7.48 1.10
C PHE A 208 9.88 -7.18 0.24
N CYS A 209 9.66 -7.08 -1.06
CA CYS A 209 10.64 -6.63 -2.03
C CYS A 209 10.03 -5.56 -2.92
N LEU A 210 10.71 -4.41 -3.03
CA LEU A 210 10.35 -3.30 -3.90
C LEU A 210 11.21 -3.36 -5.17
N GLY A 211 10.55 -3.47 -6.32
CA GLY A 211 11.15 -3.30 -7.63
C GLY A 211 11.01 -1.86 -8.11
N THR A 212 12.12 -1.20 -8.43
CA THR A 212 12.19 0.18 -8.94
C THR A 212 13.08 0.30 -10.17
#